data_bfd0095ba7fb219c7d4b331facbf9756
#
_entry.id   bfd0095ba7fb219c7d4b331facbf9756
#
_cell.length_a   1.000
_cell.length_b   1.000
_cell.length_c   1.000
_cell.angle_alpha   90.00
_cell.angle_beta   90.00
_cell.angle_gamma   90.00
#
_symmetry.space_group_name_H-M   'P 1'
#
loop_
_entity.id
_entity.type
_entity.pdbx_description
1 polymer ?
#
loop_
_entity_poly.entity_id
_entity_poly.type
_entity_poly.pdbx_seq_one_letter_code
_entity_poly.pdbx_strand_id
1 'polypeptide(L)'
;AIYPQFATHNAGTIAAILQMGAKTGAAFELHRLHGMGEGVYREVLKNPLVSCRVYAPVGAHRDLLAYLVRRLLENGANSSFVHQLADESVGMEELLISPLRLEHHASLPLPAHLFGEHAGARKNSVGVDLTVPTMREPLLAALDSTEVPVVGQADLAAIPAAFERAERAGWAWRNTDVAQRAAILRAAADALSERTPQFCALLVKEAHKTWGDAVSEVREAVDFLRYYADEAQRIMQPLAQPQVHGVPAGA
;
A
#
# COMPACT_ATOMS: atom_id res chain seq x y z
N ALA A 1 0.48 20.48 -23.78
CA ALA A 1 1.73 19.71 -23.95
C ALA A 1 2.50 19.75 -22.64
N ILE A 2 3.13 18.64 -22.27
CA ILE A 2 4.00 18.55 -21.09
C ILE A 2 5.44 18.70 -21.58
N TYR A 3 6.22 19.55 -20.92
CA TYR A 3 7.66 19.65 -21.13
C TYR A 3 8.38 18.89 -20.02
N PRO A 4 8.97 17.69 -20.31
CA PRO A 4 9.61 16.87 -19.30
C PRO A 4 10.88 17.49 -18.75
N GLN A 5 11.04 17.42 -17.43
CA GLN A 5 12.21 17.88 -16.69
C GLN A 5 12.69 16.74 -15.79
N PHE A 6 13.86 16.18 -16.07
CA PHE A 6 14.37 15.00 -15.40
C PHE A 6 15.51 15.36 -14.44
N ALA A 7 15.26 15.24 -13.15
CA ALA A 7 16.25 15.44 -12.11
C ALA A 7 16.90 14.10 -11.75
N THR A 8 18.17 13.90 -12.11
CA THR A 8 18.89 12.66 -11.82
C THR A 8 20.41 12.88 -11.82
N HIS A 9 21.13 12.09 -11.03
CA HIS A 9 22.60 12.01 -11.03
C HIS A 9 23.10 10.62 -11.44
N ASN A 10 22.20 9.73 -11.84
CA ASN A 10 22.53 8.38 -12.31
C ASN A 10 22.80 8.37 -13.80
N ALA A 11 24.01 7.96 -14.19
CA ALA A 11 24.44 7.97 -15.59
C ALA A 11 23.60 7.05 -16.48
N GLY A 12 23.20 5.88 -15.98
CA GLY A 12 22.32 4.95 -16.72
C GLY A 12 20.95 5.55 -17.01
N THR A 13 20.36 6.23 -16.03
CA THR A 13 19.09 6.95 -16.20
C THR A 13 19.22 8.07 -17.22
N ILE A 14 20.29 8.85 -17.16
CA ILE A 14 20.58 9.94 -18.12
C ILE A 14 20.70 9.35 -19.54
N ALA A 15 21.47 8.29 -19.70
CA ALA A 15 21.64 7.63 -20.99
C ALA A 15 20.30 7.14 -21.58
N ALA A 16 19.45 6.53 -20.74
CA ALA A 16 18.11 6.10 -21.15
C ALA A 16 17.23 7.28 -21.62
N ILE A 17 17.24 8.39 -20.88
CA ILE A 17 16.49 9.61 -21.23
C ILE A 17 16.98 10.18 -22.57
N LEU A 18 18.30 10.25 -22.76
CA LEU A 18 18.91 10.75 -23.99
C LEU A 18 18.51 9.87 -25.20
N GLN A 19 18.54 8.55 -25.04
CA GLN A 19 18.12 7.64 -26.10
C GLN A 19 16.61 7.74 -26.42
N MET A 20 15.76 7.83 -25.38
CA MET A 20 14.31 8.02 -25.57
C MET A 20 14.01 9.36 -26.24
N GLY A 21 14.68 10.44 -25.84
CA GLY A 21 14.54 11.75 -26.45
C GLY A 21 14.95 11.75 -27.91
N ALA A 22 16.09 11.14 -28.24
CA ALA A 22 16.56 10.99 -29.63
C ALA A 22 15.59 10.18 -30.48
N LYS A 23 14.99 9.11 -29.92
CA LYS A 23 14.03 8.25 -30.63
C LYS A 23 12.68 8.95 -30.86
N THR A 24 12.21 9.74 -29.92
CA THR A 24 10.89 10.38 -29.99
C THR A 24 10.93 11.78 -30.61
N GLY A 25 12.09 12.43 -30.67
CA GLY A 25 12.22 13.84 -31.04
C GLY A 25 11.62 14.81 -30.01
N ALA A 26 11.26 14.33 -28.81
CA ALA A 26 10.64 15.17 -27.78
C ALA A 26 11.66 16.09 -27.13
N ALA A 27 11.29 17.36 -26.96
CA ALA A 27 12.09 18.30 -26.20
C ALA A 27 11.97 18.01 -24.70
N PHE A 28 13.10 18.06 -24.01
CA PHE A 28 13.20 17.87 -22.57
C PHE A 28 14.41 18.64 -22.02
N GLU A 29 14.51 18.73 -20.70
CA GLU A 29 15.74 19.21 -20.04
C GLU A 29 16.13 18.27 -18.87
N LEU A 30 17.41 18.25 -18.60
CA LEU A 30 17.95 17.59 -17.43
C LEU A 30 18.12 18.58 -16.27
N HIS A 31 17.96 18.09 -15.05
CA HIS A 31 18.17 18.86 -13.85
C HIS A 31 19.24 18.22 -12.99
N ARG A 32 20.14 19.03 -12.44
CA ARG A 32 21.06 18.58 -11.40
C ARG A 32 21.04 19.50 -10.19
N LEU A 33 21.32 18.95 -9.04
CA LEU A 33 21.51 19.71 -7.83
C LEU A 33 22.91 20.35 -7.84
N HIS A 34 22.99 21.60 -7.42
CA HIS A 34 24.29 22.30 -7.26
C HIS A 34 25.22 21.51 -6.33
N GLY A 35 26.49 21.36 -6.72
CA GLY A 35 27.48 20.59 -5.98
C GLY A 35 27.41 19.07 -6.17
N MET A 36 26.51 18.54 -7.00
CA MET A 36 26.36 17.11 -7.24
C MET A 36 26.43 16.75 -8.72
N GLY A 37 26.92 15.53 -9.02
CA GLY A 37 26.94 14.96 -10.37
C GLY A 37 27.80 15.70 -11.40
N GLU A 38 28.74 16.54 -10.99
CA GLU A 38 29.53 17.39 -11.89
C GLU A 38 30.32 16.59 -12.93
N GLY A 39 30.89 15.45 -12.55
CA GLY A 39 31.66 14.61 -13.47
C GLY A 39 30.78 14.06 -14.59
N VAL A 40 29.60 13.50 -14.23
CA VAL A 40 28.65 12.95 -15.20
C VAL A 40 28.11 14.05 -16.13
N TYR A 41 27.69 15.17 -15.57
CA TYR A 41 27.13 16.26 -16.36
C TYR A 41 28.18 16.99 -17.23
N ARG A 42 29.43 16.98 -16.83
CA ARG A 42 30.53 17.49 -17.69
C ARG A 42 30.63 16.72 -19.00
N GLU A 43 30.44 15.41 -18.95
CA GLU A 43 30.42 14.57 -20.15
C GLU A 43 29.13 14.73 -20.95
N VAL A 44 27.99 14.72 -20.29
CA VAL A 44 26.66 14.85 -20.94
C VAL A 44 26.51 16.18 -21.67
N LEU A 45 26.99 17.27 -21.09
CA LEU A 45 26.88 18.62 -21.66
C LEU A 45 27.91 18.93 -22.78
N LYS A 46 28.76 17.98 -23.12
CA LYS A 46 29.52 18.06 -24.39
C LYS A 46 28.60 17.98 -25.59
N ASN A 47 27.41 17.40 -25.43
CA ASN A 47 26.37 17.42 -26.44
C ASN A 47 25.58 18.74 -26.36
N PRO A 48 25.70 19.65 -27.37
CA PRO A 48 25.07 20.98 -27.34
C PRO A 48 23.55 20.93 -27.44
N LEU A 49 22.96 19.78 -27.79
CA LEU A 49 21.51 19.60 -27.88
C LEU A 49 20.85 19.28 -26.54
N VAL A 50 21.66 19.02 -25.50
CA VAL A 50 21.16 18.71 -24.17
C VAL A 50 21.08 19.96 -23.32
N SER A 51 19.86 20.33 -22.93
CA SER A 51 19.64 21.40 -21.97
C SER A 51 19.74 20.87 -20.54
N CYS A 52 20.42 21.62 -19.67
CA CYS A 52 20.50 21.28 -18.24
C CYS A 52 20.28 22.53 -17.40
N ARG A 53 19.47 22.37 -16.35
CA ARG A 53 19.26 23.37 -15.33
C ARG A 53 19.87 22.92 -14.01
N VAL A 54 20.63 23.82 -13.38
CA VAL A 54 21.17 23.59 -12.04
C VAL A 54 20.25 24.26 -11.04
N TYR A 55 19.79 23.51 -10.03
CA TYR A 55 19.00 24.07 -8.95
C TYR A 55 19.75 23.98 -7.61
N ALA A 56 19.51 24.96 -6.76
CA ALA A 56 20.02 25.01 -5.41
C ALA A 56 18.94 25.55 -4.48
N PRO A 57 18.83 25.00 -3.27
CA PRO A 57 17.95 25.58 -2.27
C PRO A 57 18.51 26.92 -1.81
N VAL A 58 17.64 27.92 -1.64
CA VAL A 58 17.99 29.26 -1.13
C VAL A 58 17.12 29.56 0.08
N GLY A 59 17.75 29.93 1.19
CA GLY A 59 17.03 30.23 2.43
C GLY A 59 17.95 30.30 3.63
N ALA A 60 17.40 30.60 4.80
CA ALA A 60 18.15 30.57 6.04
C ALA A 60 18.57 29.13 6.38
N HIS A 61 19.72 28.97 7.02
CA HIS A 61 20.29 27.66 7.34
C HIS A 61 19.29 26.76 8.11
N ARG A 62 18.54 27.32 9.03
CA ARG A 62 17.51 26.63 9.80
C ARG A 62 16.42 26.02 8.91
N ASP A 63 15.99 26.73 7.88
CA ASP A 63 14.91 26.31 7.00
C ASP A 63 15.37 25.27 5.96
N LEU A 64 16.68 25.29 5.66
CA LEU A 64 17.29 24.35 4.71
C LEU A 64 17.79 23.06 5.34
N LEU A 65 17.88 22.96 6.68
CA LEU A 65 18.49 21.84 7.37
C LEU A 65 17.83 20.50 6.99
N ALA A 66 16.52 20.43 7.03
CA ALA A 66 15.77 19.20 6.69
C ALA A 66 15.99 18.77 5.23
N TYR A 67 16.12 19.74 4.31
CA TYR A 67 16.41 19.47 2.91
C TYR A 67 17.85 18.92 2.75
N LEU A 68 18.81 19.54 3.37
CA LEU A 68 20.24 19.16 3.27
C LEU A 68 20.48 17.78 3.89
N VAL A 69 19.89 17.50 5.06
CA VAL A 69 20.00 16.19 5.72
C VAL A 69 19.47 15.07 4.83
N ARG A 70 18.31 15.26 4.20
CA ARG A 70 17.78 14.25 3.25
C ARG A 70 18.72 14.03 2.06
N ARG A 71 19.35 15.07 1.54
CA ARG A 71 20.33 14.92 0.44
C ARG A 71 21.57 14.18 0.89
N LEU A 72 22.08 14.46 2.08
CA LEU A 72 23.22 13.73 2.64
C LEU A 72 22.91 12.25 2.85
N LEU A 73 21.76 11.92 3.41
CA LEU A 73 21.33 10.52 3.60
C LEU A 73 21.16 9.79 2.28
N GLU A 74 20.56 10.44 1.29
CA GLU A 74 20.33 9.87 -0.04
C GLU A 74 21.66 9.55 -0.75
N ASN A 75 22.63 10.45 -0.66
CA ASN A 75 23.92 10.27 -1.33
C ASN A 75 24.90 9.40 -0.54
N GLY A 76 24.73 9.33 0.78
CA GLY A 76 25.55 8.47 1.65
C GLY A 76 25.08 7.02 1.70
N ALA A 77 23.94 6.69 1.09
CA ALA A 77 23.48 5.31 1.02
C ALA A 77 24.40 4.47 0.12
N ASN A 78 24.83 3.30 0.60
CA ASN A 78 25.70 2.38 -0.16
C ASN A 78 25.10 1.98 -1.53
N SER A 79 23.78 2.02 -1.66
CA SER A 79 23.06 1.74 -2.89
C SER A 79 22.98 2.94 -3.86
N SER A 80 23.45 4.13 -3.46
CA SER A 80 23.42 5.28 -4.36
C SER A 80 24.46 5.14 -5.47
N PHE A 81 24.09 5.50 -6.69
CA PHE A 81 25.03 5.46 -7.84
C PHE A 81 26.29 6.30 -7.59
N VAL A 82 26.17 7.45 -6.93
CA VAL A 82 27.32 8.33 -6.62
C VAL A 82 28.28 7.67 -5.64
N HIS A 83 27.76 6.95 -4.64
CA HIS A 83 28.57 6.20 -3.68
C HIS A 83 29.29 5.03 -4.37
N GLN A 84 28.53 4.22 -5.13
CA GLN A 84 29.09 3.09 -5.86
C GLN A 84 30.14 3.51 -6.91
N LEU A 85 29.97 4.66 -7.55
CA LEU A 85 30.94 5.19 -8.50
C LEU A 85 32.29 5.57 -7.83
N ALA A 86 32.25 5.93 -6.55
CA ALA A 86 33.44 6.26 -5.77
C ALA A 86 34.09 5.03 -5.11
N ASP A 87 33.41 3.88 -5.12
CA ASP A 87 33.90 2.62 -4.54
C ASP A 87 34.69 1.82 -5.59
N GLU A 88 35.98 1.70 -5.42
CA GLU A 88 36.87 0.97 -6.34
C GLU A 88 36.60 -0.54 -6.37
N SER A 89 35.85 -1.07 -5.39
CA SER A 89 35.44 -2.49 -5.35
C SER A 89 34.27 -2.81 -6.27
N VAL A 90 33.51 -1.79 -6.71
CA VAL A 90 32.34 -1.94 -7.60
C VAL A 90 32.78 -1.91 -9.06
N GLY A 91 32.58 -3.01 -9.78
CA GLY A 91 32.93 -3.11 -11.19
C GLY A 91 32.03 -2.26 -12.10
N MET A 92 32.60 -1.77 -13.20
CA MET A 92 31.86 -1.00 -14.20
C MET A 92 30.61 -1.73 -14.72
N GLU A 93 30.70 -3.04 -14.90
CA GLU A 93 29.57 -3.86 -15.38
C GLU A 93 28.42 -3.86 -14.39
N GLU A 94 28.71 -3.90 -13.09
CA GLU A 94 27.72 -3.85 -12.02
C GLU A 94 27.03 -2.48 -11.98
N LEU A 95 27.76 -1.40 -12.12
CA LEU A 95 27.23 -0.03 -12.19
C LEU A 95 26.30 0.20 -13.39
N LEU A 96 26.50 -0.54 -14.48
CA LEU A 96 25.76 -0.40 -15.73
C LEU A 96 24.62 -1.41 -15.88
N ILE A 97 24.40 -2.30 -14.90
CA ILE A 97 23.27 -3.21 -14.90
C ILE A 97 21.95 -2.45 -15.01
N SER A 98 21.13 -2.84 -15.98
CA SER A 98 19.78 -2.29 -16.09
C SER A 98 18.97 -2.60 -14.84
N PRO A 99 18.26 -1.62 -14.23
CA PRO A 99 17.35 -1.88 -13.11
C PRO A 99 16.30 -2.98 -13.40
N LEU A 100 15.98 -3.20 -14.68
CA LEU A 100 15.07 -4.27 -15.11
C LEU A 100 15.67 -5.69 -14.99
N ARG A 101 16.96 -5.80 -14.78
CA ARG A 101 17.69 -7.07 -14.62
C ARG A 101 18.13 -7.31 -13.17
N LEU A 102 17.87 -6.37 -12.27
CA LEU A 102 18.16 -6.56 -10.86
C LEU A 102 17.25 -7.66 -10.30
N GLU A 103 17.86 -8.67 -9.70
CA GLU A 103 17.11 -9.65 -8.94
C GLU A 103 16.50 -8.97 -7.72
N HIS A 104 15.19 -9.07 -7.60
CA HIS A 104 14.49 -8.59 -6.43
C HIS A 104 14.77 -9.50 -5.24
N HIS A 105 15.73 -9.15 -4.42
CA HIS A 105 15.81 -9.67 -3.06
C HIS A 105 14.73 -8.94 -2.23
N ALA A 106 13.54 -9.52 -2.20
CA ALA A 106 12.44 -8.98 -1.45
C ALA A 106 12.74 -9.10 0.06
N SER A 107 13.47 -8.13 0.61
CA SER A 107 13.64 -8.00 2.06
C SER A 107 12.39 -7.44 2.76
N LEU A 108 11.49 -6.81 2.00
CA LEU A 108 10.25 -6.25 2.48
C LEU A 108 9.07 -7.07 1.95
N PRO A 109 8.17 -7.54 2.84
CA PRO A 109 6.99 -8.24 2.40
C PRO A 109 6.05 -7.29 1.62
N LEU A 110 5.39 -7.82 0.60
CA LEU A 110 4.28 -7.12 -0.04
C LEU A 110 3.15 -6.91 0.99
N PRO A 111 2.29 -5.88 0.83
CA PRO A 111 1.17 -5.64 1.73
C PRO A 111 0.27 -6.87 1.97
N ALA A 112 0.08 -7.70 0.96
CA ALA A 112 -0.68 -8.96 1.06
C ALA A 112 -0.01 -10.01 1.96
N HIS A 113 1.30 -9.94 2.15
CA HIS A 113 2.11 -10.90 2.90
C HIS A 113 2.66 -10.32 4.22
N LEU A 114 2.19 -9.14 4.63
CA LEU A 114 2.70 -8.42 5.79
C LEU A 114 2.60 -9.23 7.09
N PHE A 115 1.61 -10.09 7.22
CA PHE A 115 1.40 -10.96 8.39
C PHE A 115 1.94 -12.39 8.21
N GLY A 116 2.73 -12.62 7.16
CA GLY A 116 3.30 -13.92 6.80
C GLY A 116 2.47 -14.70 5.78
N GLU A 117 3.04 -15.81 5.32
CA GLU A 117 2.45 -16.66 4.28
C GLU A 117 2.00 -18.04 4.81
N HIS A 118 2.13 -18.26 6.12
CA HIS A 118 1.74 -19.52 6.75
C HIS A 118 0.21 -19.72 6.73
N ALA A 119 -0.23 -20.95 6.74
CA ALA A 119 -1.64 -21.29 6.80
C ALA A 119 -2.29 -20.65 8.06
N GLY A 120 -3.34 -19.88 7.84
CA GLY A 120 -4.03 -19.13 8.91
C GLY A 120 -3.49 -17.72 9.16
N ALA A 121 -2.43 -17.27 8.47
CA ALA A 121 -2.00 -15.88 8.54
C ALA A 121 -3.12 -14.92 8.09
N ARG A 122 -3.30 -13.83 8.84
CA ARG A 122 -4.25 -12.79 8.46
C ARG A 122 -3.84 -12.16 7.13
N LYS A 123 -4.80 -11.98 6.23
CA LYS A 123 -4.58 -11.30 4.95
C LYS A 123 -5.11 -9.88 5.04
N ASN A 124 -4.31 -8.90 4.59
CA ASN A 124 -4.79 -7.54 4.37
C ASN A 124 -5.81 -7.50 3.24
N SER A 125 -6.74 -6.55 3.33
CA SER A 125 -7.60 -6.18 2.21
C SER A 125 -6.77 -5.67 1.03
N VAL A 126 -7.22 -5.99 -0.18
CA VAL A 126 -6.54 -5.55 -1.41
C VAL A 126 -6.89 -4.09 -1.70
N GLY A 127 -5.86 -3.27 -1.93
CA GLY A 127 -6.04 -1.88 -2.37
C GLY A 127 -6.40 -1.79 -3.85
N VAL A 128 -7.02 -0.66 -4.23
CA VAL A 128 -7.33 -0.34 -5.62
C VAL A 128 -6.61 0.96 -5.98
N ASP A 129 -5.71 0.89 -6.96
CA ASP A 129 -5.12 2.09 -7.54
C ASP A 129 -6.08 2.66 -8.59
N LEU A 130 -6.77 3.75 -8.24
CA LEU A 130 -7.76 4.39 -9.08
C LEU A 130 -7.14 5.08 -10.33
N THR A 131 -5.83 5.24 -10.38
CA THR A 131 -5.12 5.77 -11.55
C THR A 131 -4.91 4.72 -12.63
N VAL A 132 -4.96 3.43 -12.26
CA VAL A 132 -4.80 2.30 -13.16
C VAL A 132 -6.15 1.91 -13.76
N PRO A 133 -6.34 2.04 -15.09
CA PRO A 133 -7.63 1.77 -15.75
C PRO A 133 -8.20 0.37 -15.43
N THR A 134 -7.39 -0.67 -15.53
CA THR A 134 -7.82 -2.07 -15.30
C THR A 134 -8.29 -2.33 -13.86
N MET A 135 -7.84 -1.55 -12.88
CA MET A 135 -8.31 -1.62 -11.50
C MET A 135 -9.56 -0.76 -11.27
N ARG A 136 -9.71 0.31 -12.00
CA ARG A 136 -10.85 1.24 -11.90
C ARG A 136 -12.10 0.78 -12.65
N GLU A 137 -11.92 0.18 -13.83
CA GLU A 137 -13.03 -0.23 -14.71
C GLU A 137 -14.08 -1.13 -14.01
N PRO A 138 -13.72 -2.13 -13.18
CA PRO A 138 -14.71 -2.91 -12.45
C PRO A 138 -15.59 -2.09 -11.50
N LEU A 139 -15.04 -1.02 -10.89
CA LEU A 139 -15.79 -0.12 -10.02
C LEU A 139 -16.81 0.68 -10.83
N LEU A 140 -16.40 1.21 -11.99
CA LEU A 140 -17.29 1.98 -12.88
C LEU A 140 -18.40 1.09 -13.43
N ALA A 141 -18.09 -0.12 -13.87
CA ALA A 141 -19.10 -1.08 -14.34
C ALA A 141 -20.10 -1.45 -13.24
N ALA A 142 -19.62 -1.61 -12.01
CA ALA A 142 -20.51 -1.86 -10.87
C ALA A 142 -21.40 -0.66 -10.55
N LEU A 143 -20.90 0.58 -10.73
CA LEU A 143 -21.73 1.78 -10.54
C LEU A 143 -22.95 1.75 -11.45
N ASP A 144 -22.77 1.39 -12.72
CA ASP A 144 -23.86 1.36 -13.68
C ASP A 144 -24.89 0.27 -13.40
N SER A 145 -24.43 -0.90 -12.92
CA SER A 145 -25.26 -2.10 -12.72
C SER A 145 -25.84 -2.26 -11.32
N THR A 146 -25.32 -1.56 -10.30
CA THR A 146 -25.79 -1.70 -8.92
C THR A 146 -26.97 -0.79 -8.64
N GLU A 147 -28.10 -1.36 -8.23
CA GLU A 147 -29.25 -0.61 -7.74
C GLU A 147 -29.18 -0.45 -6.22
N VAL A 148 -29.55 0.74 -5.73
CA VAL A 148 -29.68 0.99 -4.29
C VAL A 148 -31.02 0.39 -3.83
N PRO A 149 -31.01 -0.60 -2.91
CA PRO A 149 -32.24 -1.21 -2.45
C PRO A 149 -33.08 -0.22 -1.64
N VAL A 150 -34.35 -0.15 -1.93
CA VAL A 150 -35.31 0.62 -1.11
C VAL A 150 -35.60 -0.15 0.16
N VAL A 151 -35.09 0.34 1.29
CA VAL A 151 -35.35 -0.28 2.60
C VAL A 151 -36.43 0.53 3.33
N GLY A 152 -37.52 -0.13 3.71
CA GLY A 152 -38.55 0.48 4.52
C GLY A 152 -38.06 0.80 5.94
N GLN A 153 -38.59 1.85 6.53
CA GLN A 153 -38.33 2.15 7.93
C GLN A 153 -38.96 1.11 8.84
N ALA A 154 -38.25 0.72 9.90
CA ALA A 154 -38.80 -0.22 10.89
C ALA A 154 -39.91 0.47 11.71
N ASP A 155 -41.04 -0.23 11.91
CA ASP A 155 -42.07 0.20 12.85
C ASP A 155 -41.50 0.12 14.28
N LEU A 156 -41.73 1.15 15.08
CA LEU A 156 -41.37 1.17 16.49
C LEU A 156 -41.97 -0.02 17.27
N ALA A 157 -43.17 -0.48 16.89
CA ALA A 157 -43.80 -1.67 17.47
C ALA A 157 -43.03 -2.98 17.20
N ALA A 158 -42.17 -3.00 16.17
CA ALA A 158 -41.32 -4.18 15.86
C ALA A 158 -40.10 -4.31 16.78
N ILE A 159 -39.70 -3.24 17.49
CA ILE A 159 -38.51 -3.21 18.34
C ILE A 159 -38.55 -4.23 19.47
N PRO A 160 -39.63 -4.32 20.30
CA PRO A 160 -39.69 -5.31 21.37
C PRO A 160 -39.53 -6.76 20.84
N ALA A 161 -40.23 -7.10 19.76
CA ALA A 161 -40.12 -8.41 19.13
C ALA A 161 -38.72 -8.72 18.60
N ALA A 162 -37.96 -7.69 18.16
CA ALA A 162 -36.55 -7.86 17.76
C ALA A 162 -35.66 -8.19 18.97
N PHE A 163 -35.85 -7.51 20.10
CA PHE A 163 -35.14 -7.83 21.34
C PHE A 163 -35.41 -9.23 21.85
N GLU A 164 -36.69 -9.66 21.85
CA GLU A 164 -37.04 -11.03 22.24
C GLU A 164 -36.38 -12.10 21.34
N ARG A 165 -36.34 -11.87 20.02
CA ARG A 165 -35.62 -12.76 19.09
C ARG A 165 -34.10 -12.82 19.39
N ALA A 166 -33.49 -11.66 19.66
CA ALA A 166 -32.08 -11.57 19.97
C ALA A 166 -31.77 -12.31 21.30
N GLU A 167 -32.61 -12.15 22.32
CA GLU A 167 -32.45 -12.81 23.61
C GLU A 167 -32.57 -14.34 23.47
N ARG A 168 -33.56 -14.83 22.76
CA ARG A 168 -33.71 -16.29 22.46
C ARG A 168 -32.49 -16.85 21.72
N ALA A 169 -31.96 -16.12 20.73
CA ALA A 169 -30.80 -16.55 19.97
C ALA A 169 -29.48 -16.43 20.78
N GLY A 170 -29.45 -15.54 21.76
CA GLY A 170 -28.26 -15.19 22.52
C GLY A 170 -27.66 -16.37 23.29
N TRP A 171 -28.50 -17.30 23.79
CA TRP A 171 -27.98 -18.47 24.49
C TRP A 171 -27.19 -19.39 23.54
N ALA A 172 -27.75 -19.73 22.39
CA ALA A 172 -27.09 -20.57 21.40
C ALA A 172 -25.78 -19.90 20.90
N TRP A 173 -25.82 -18.60 20.63
CA TRP A 173 -24.66 -17.85 20.19
C TRP A 173 -23.53 -17.82 21.23
N ARG A 174 -23.85 -17.62 22.51
CA ARG A 174 -22.83 -17.65 23.60
C ARG A 174 -22.15 -19.01 23.73
N ASN A 175 -22.87 -20.09 23.43
CA ASN A 175 -22.35 -21.46 23.51
C ASN A 175 -21.74 -21.96 22.18
N THR A 176 -21.75 -21.15 21.15
CA THR A 176 -21.09 -21.46 19.88
C THR A 176 -19.58 -21.35 20.08
N ASP A 177 -18.82 -22.31 19.58
CA ASP A 177 -17.36 -22.32 19.64
C ASP A 177 -16.79 -21.03 19.04
N VAL A 178 -15.75 -20.49 19.70
CA VAL A 178 -15.05 -19.28 19.26
C VAL A 178 -14.49 -19.44 17.85
N ALA A 179 -13.94 -20.62 17.52
CA ALA A 179 -13.43 -20.88 16.18
C ALA A 179 -14.54 -20.81 15.12
N GLN A 180 -15.75 -21.29 15.41
CA GLN A 180 -16.89 -21.18 14.51
C GLN A 180 -17.33 -19.72 14.35
N ARG A 181 -17.40 -18.94 15.43
CA ARG A 181 -17.73 -17.51 15.36
C ARG A 181 -16.68 -16.73 14.56
N ALA A 182 -15.41 -17.02 14.77
CA ALA A 182 -14.32 -16.42 14.00
C ALA A 182 -14.38 -16.80 12.50
N ALA A 183 -14.74 -18.04 12.19
CA ALA A 183 -14.93 -18.50 10.81
C ALA A 183 -16.04 -17.73 10.08
N ILE A 184 -17.14 -17.40 10.77
CA ILE A 184 -18.22 -16.57 10.22
C ILE A 184 -17.72 -15.18 9.86
N LEU A 185 -16.91 -14.55 10.72
CA LEU A 185 -16.35 -13.23 10.43
C LEU A 185 -15.39 -13.27 9.23
N ARG A 186 -14.55 -14.31 9.13
CA ARG A 186 -13.66 -14.47 7.97
C ARG A 186 -14.43 -14.70 6.67
N ALA A 187 -15.47 -15.53 6.71
CA ALA A 187 -16.36 -15.74 5.55
C ALA A 187 -17.05 -14.44 5.12
N ALA A 188 -17.50 -13.62 6.07
CA ALA A 188 -18.05 -12.29 5.77
C ALA A 188 -17.01 -11.36 5.15
N ALA A 189 -15.76 -11.35 5.64
CA ALA A 189 -14.66 -10.58 5.06
C ALA A 189 -14.36 -11.00 3.62
N ASP A 190 -14.35 -12.30 3.34
CA ASP A 190 -14.12 -12.82 2.00
C ASP A 190 -15.27 -12.45 1.06
N ALA A 191 -16.52 -12.59 1.48
CA ALA A 191 -17.69 -12.17 0.72
C ALA A 191 -17.71 -10.65 0.42
N LEU A 192 -17.25 -9.81 1.36
CA LEU A 192 -17.07 -8.38 1.14
C LEU A 192 -15.97 -8.10 0.12
N SER A 193 -14.84 -8.79 0.24
CA SER A 193 -13.70 -8.63 -0.67
C SER A 193 -14.07 -9.01 -2.11
N GLU A 194 -14.77 -10.10 -2.32
CA GLU A 194 -15.23 -10.55 -3.63
C GLU A 194 -16.21 -9.56 -4.28
N ARG A 195 -16.98 -8.86 -3.47
CA ARG A 195 -18.00 -7.92 -3.92
C ARG A 195 -17.61 -6.46 -3.71
N THR A 196 -16.32 -6.17 -3.57
CA THR A 196 -15.81 -4.80 -3.39
C THR A 196 -16.39 -3.80 -4.40
N PRO A 197 -16.47 -4.08 -5.72
CA PRO A 197 -17.03 -3.13 -6.67
C PRO A 197 -18.49 -2.76 -6.38
N GLN A 198 -19.33 -3.73 -6.03
CA GLN A 198 -20.74 -3.50 -5.73
C GLN A 198 -20.92 -2.69 -4.44
N PHE A 199 -20.16 -3.00 -3.38
CA PHE A 199 -20.22 -2.23 -2.14
C PHE A 199 -19.70 -0.81 -2.30
N CYS A 200 -18.64 -0.61 -3.08
CA CYS A 200 -18.18 0.74 -3.44
C CYS A 200 -19.27 1.50 -4.21
N ALA A 201 -19.93 0.86 -5.18
CA ALA A 201 -21.02 1.48 -5.93
C ALA A 201 -22.19 1.90 -5.04
N LEU A 202 -22.58 1.05 -4.06
CA LEU A 202 -23.59 1.41 -3.05
C LEU A 202 -23.17 2.63 -2.22
N LEU A 203 -21.95 2.65 -1.72
CA LEU A 203 -21.43 3.77 -0.93
C LEU A 203 -21.39 5.09 -1.73
N VAL A 204 -21.05 5.01 -3.02
CA VAL A 204 -21.09 6.19 -3.90
C VAL A 204 -22.53 6.64 -4.15
N LYS A 205 -23.46 5.73 -4.46
CA LYS A 205 -24.85 6.07 -4.81
C LYS A 205 -25.70 6.49 -3.61
N GLU A 206 -25.57 5.79 -2.49
CA GLU A 206 -26.43 5.97 -1.33
C GLU A 206 -25.83 6.98 -0.33
N ALA A 207 -24.53 6.87 -0.04
CA ALA A 207 -23.85 7.71 0.92
C ALA A 207 -23.09 8.89 0.29
N HIS A 208 -23.13 9.03 -1.04
CA HIS A 208 -22.45 10.12 -1.80
C HIS A 208 -20.95 10.22 -1.52
N LYS A 209 -20.29 9.09 -1.28
CA LYS A 209 -18.86 9.04 -1.02
C LYS A 209 -18.04 9.18 -2.31
N THR A 210 -16.81 9.66 -2.18
CA THR A 210 -15.84 9.58 -3.27
C THR A 210 -15.41 8.13 -3.48
N TRP A 211 -14.85 7.81 -4.65
CA TRP A 211 -14.32 6.48 -4.91
C TRP A 211 -13.21 6.08 -3.93
N GLY A 212 -12.34 7.02 -3.58
CA GLY A 212 -11.27 6.78 -2.62
C GLY A 212 -11.81 6.41 -1.24
N ASP A 213 -12.80 7.16 -0.75
CA ASP A 213 -13.44 6.90 0.54
C ASP A 213 -14.21 5.57 0.51
N ALA A 214 -14.95 5.29 -0.57
CA ALA A 214 -15.71 4.04 -0.71
C ALA A 214 -14.80 2.81 -0.67
N VAL A 215 -13.65 2.84 -1.39
CA VAL A 215 -12.65 1.77 -1.35
C VAL A 215 -12.06 1.63 0.05
N SER A 216 -11.76 2.74 0.72
CA SER A 216 -11.20 2.73 2.07
C SER A 216 -12.16 2.11 3.09
N GLU A 217 -13.45 2.42 3.01
CA GLU A 217 -14.46 1.85 3.91
C GLU A 217 -14.67 0.35 3.73
N VAL A 218 -14.73 -0.12 2.49
CA VAL A 218 -14.85 -1.57 2.23
C VAL A 218 -13.61 -2.30 2.76
N ARG A 219 -12.42 -1.73 2.54
CA ARG A 219 -11.16 -2.29 3.05
C ARG A 219 -11.11 -2.33 4.57
N GLU A 220 -11.51 -1.25 5.21
CA GLU A 220 -11.58 -1.16 6.67
C GLU A 220 -12.51 -2.23 7.25
N ALA A 221 -13.70 -2.40 6.68
CA ALA A 221 -14.64 -3.42 7.10
C ALA A 221 -14.06 -4.84 6.96
N VAL A 222 -13.40 -5.15 5.84
CA VAL A 222 -12.73 -6.44 5.61
C VAL A 222 -11.63 -6.67 6.64
N ASP A 223 -10.79 -5.66 6.88
CA ASP A 223 -9.65 -5.78 7.80
C ASP A 223 -10.12 -5.91 9.26
N PHE A 224 -11.17 -5.20 9.67
CA PHE A 224 -11.78 -5.37 10.99
C PHE A 224 -12.37 -6.76 11.20
N LEU A 225 -13.11 -7.29 10.24
CA LEU A 225 -13.66 -8.63 10.33
C LEU A 225 -12.56 -9.68 10.53
N ARG A 226 -11.47 -9.59 9.78
CA ARG A 226 -10.32 -10.49 9.90
C ARG A 226 -9.59 -10.29 11.21
N TYR A 227 -9.33 -9.04 11.60
CA TYR A 227 -8.65 -8.71 12.85
C TYR A 227 -9.41 -9.24 14.07
N TYR A 228 -10.72 -8.94 14.17
CA TYR A 228 -11.51 -9.37 15.31
C TYR A 228 -11.77 -10.88 15.35
N ALA A 229 -11.74 -11.56 14.19
CA ALA A 229 -11.77 -13.01 14.16
C ALA A 229 -10.52 -13.62 14.84
N ASP A 230 -9.34 -13.07 14.53
CA ASP A 230 -8.06 -13.52 15.10
C ASP A 230 -7.98 -13.16 16.59
N GLU A 231 -8.34 -11.94 16.97
CA GLU A 231 -8.33 -11.47 18.35
C GLU A 231 -9.34 -12.25 19.23
N ALA A 232 -10.52 -12.58 18.72
CA ALA A 232 -11.47 -13.41 19.46
C ALA A 232 -10.86 -14.78 19.79
N GLN A 233 -10.21 -15.42 18.83
CA GLN A 233 -9.55 -16.70 19.06
C GLN A 233 -8.37 -16.58 20.04
N ARG A 234 -7.62 -15.48 20.00
CA ARG A 234 -6.51 -15.23 20.92
C ARG A 234 -6.97 -14.95 22.34
N ILE A 235 -7.98 -14.07 22.51
CA ILE A 235 -8.41 -13.57 23.83
C ILE A 235 -9.28 -14.61 24.57
N MET A 236 -10.10 -15.35 23.82
CA MET A 236 -11.05 -16.31 24.41
C MET A 236 -10.45 -17.71 24.60
N GLN A 237 -9.13 -17.85 24.51
CA GLN A 237 -8.45 -19.09 24.92
C GLN A 237 -8.57 -19.29 26.42
N PRO A 238 -8.79 -20.53 26.89
CA PRO A 238 -8.71 -20.83 28.32
C PRO A 238 -7.36 -20.39 28.87
N LEU A 239 -7.36 -19.63 29.97
CA LEU A 239 -6.12 -19.26 30.64
C LEU A 239 -5.55 -20.52 31.26
N ALA A 240 -4.28 -20.83 30.97
CA ALA A 240 -3.53 -21.86 31.68
C ALA A 240 -3.46 -21.47 33.17
N GLN A 241 -4.14 -22.20 34.03
CA GLN A 241 -4.03 -21.98 35.46
C GLN A 241 -2.66 -22.43 35.93
N PRO A 242 -1.95 -21.67 36.80
CA PRO A 242 -0.71 -22.12 37.38
C PRO A 242 -1.01 -23.39 38.18
N GLN A 243 -0.31 -24.49 37.89
CA GLN A 243 -0.38 -25.70 38.70
C GLN A 243 0.14 -25.37 40.09
N VAL A 244 -0.74 -25.40 41.08
CA VAL A 244 -0.34 -25.37 42.47
C VAL A 244 0.22 -26.76 42.80
N HIS A 245 1.52 -26.85 43.06
CA HIS A 245 2.14 -28.11 43.49
C HIS A 245 1.39 -28.69 44.67
N GLY A 246 0.81 -29.88 44.52
CA GLY A 246 0.16 -30.63 45.58
C GLY A 246 -1.36 -30.88 45.42
N VAL A 247 -2.00 -30.37 44.39
CA VAL A 247 -3.40 -30.73 44.08
C VAL A 247 -3.42 -31.77 42.98
N PRO A 248 -3.95 -33.00 43.22
CA PRO A 248 -4.07 -34.01 42.16
C PRO A 248 -4.98 -33.49 41.03
N ALA A 249 -4.57 -33.71 39.80
CA ALA A 249 -5.43 -33.45 38.63
C ALA A 249 -6.66 -34.35 38.74
N GLY A 250 -7.84 -33.78 39.06
CA GLY A 250 -9.07 -34.53 39.11
C GLY A 250 -9.91 -34.39 40.39
N ALA A 251 -9.71 -33.32 41.18
CA ALA A 251 -10.61 -32.96 42.28
C ALA A 251 -11.61 -31.89 41.85
#